data_1140897bf3ecc54756022827516eb238
#
_entry.id   1140897bf3ecc54756022827516eb238
#
_cell.length_a   1.000
_cell.length_b   1.000
_cell.length_c   1.000
_cell.angle_alpha   90.00
_cell.angle_beta   90.00
_cell.angle_gamma   90.00
#
_symmetry.space_group_name_H-M   'P 1'
#
loop_
_entity.id
_entity.type
_entity.pdbx_description
1 polymer ?
#
loop_
_entity_poly.entity_id
_entity_poly.type
_entity_poly.pdbx_seq_one_letter_code
_entity_poly.pdbx_strand_id
1 'polypeptide(L)'
;MVNKLIFKDYGRPGTENEDKKMQDLVGIRIILYFVDDVDICRKLLDTLFISPGMWETTENNEYEFKAMKVNGIFKLPAYLSKTIVNPYLSDYVDDTFEVQVRTNSFEGWHEIEHDMRYKGSAFGIGNEALARKMNSILATFELCDDSIAGLLED
;
A
#
# COMPACT_ATOMS: atom_id res chain seq x y z
N MET A 1 -11.34 -0.50 12.47
CA MET A 1 -12.36 0.22 11.68
C MET A 1 -12.95 1.41 12.45
N VAL A 2 -13.66 1.21 13.56
CA VAL A 2 -14.32 2.29 14.34
C VAL A 2 -13.37 3.45 14.67
N ASN A 3 -12.17 3.16 15.15
CA ASN A 3 -11.19 4.21 15.46
C ASN A 3 -10.79 5.06 14.23
N LYS A 4 -10.65 4.45 13.04
CA LYS A 4 -10.26 5.16 11.82
C LYS A 4 -11.38 6.11 11.33
N LEU A 5 -12.63 5.70 11.44
CA LEU A 5 -13.80 6.53 11.12
C LEU A 5 -13.92 7.72 12.08
N ILE A 6 -13.66 7.49 13.39
CA ILE A 6 -13.73 8.55 14.41
C ILE A 6 -12.59 9.55 14.27
N PHE A 7 -11.34 9.06 14.09
CA PHE A 7 -10.15 9.94 14.06
C PHE A 7 -10.00 10.73 12.76
N LYS A 8 -10.53 10.23 11.63
CA LYS A 8 -10.43 10.91 10.33
C LYS A 8 -11.68 11.69 9.93
N ASP A 9 -12.73 11.69 10.77
CA ASP A 9 -13.97 12.45 10.57
C ASP A 9 -14.61 12.28 9.17
N TYR A 10 -14.54 11.06 8.59
CA TYR A 10 -15.15 10.76 7.30
C TYR A 10 -16.68 11.05 7.32
N GLY A 11 -17.17 11.78 6.32
CA GLY A 11 -18.58 12.12 6.18
C GLY A 11 -19.10 13.07 7.27
N ARG A 12 -18.24 13.69 8.07
CA ARG A 12 -18.67 14.61 9.12
C ARG A 12 -18.80 16.03 8.59
N PRO A 13 -19.99 16.65 8.68
CA PRO A 13 -20.22 18.01 8.21
C PRO A 13 -19.25 19.03 8.82
N GLY A 14 -18.71 19.91 7.97
CA GLY A 14 -17.79 20.97 8.39
C GLY A 14 -16.34 20.53 8.59
N THR A 15 -15.96 19.31 8.18
CA THR A 15 -14.57 18.84 8.19
C THR A 15 -14.00 18.73 6.77
N GLU A 16 -12.67 18.67 6.64
CA GLU A 16 -11.99 18.46 5.35
C GLU A 16 -12.37 17.13 4.66
N ASN A 17 -12.97 16.21 5.39
CA ASN A 17 -13.35 14.88 4.92
C ASN A 17 -14.89 14.71 4.85
N GLU A 18 -15.65 15.81 4.83
CA GLU A 18 -17.12 15.76 4.77
C GLU A 18 -17.63 14.95 3.58
N ASP A 19 -17.02 15.16 2.39
CA ASP A 19 -17.39 14.48 1.15
C ASP A 19 -16.59 13.20 0.87
N LYS A 20 -15.67 12.83 1.78
CA LYS A 20 -14.81 11.68 1.58
C LYS A 20 -15.36 10.45 2.30
N LYS A 21 -15.34 9.32 1.59
CA LYS A 21 -15.66 8.02 2.17
C LYS A 21 -14.38 7.23 2.42
N MET A 22 -14.44 6.34 3.39
CA MET A 22 -13.35 5.42 3.66
C MET A 22 -13.27 4.36 2.55
N GLN A 23 -12.15 4.31 1.83
CA GLN A 23 -11.93 3.46 0.66
C GLN A 23 -11.29 2.11 0.99
N ASP A 24 -10.71 1.97 2.16
CA ASP A 24 -9.90 0.82 2.53
C ASP A 24 -10.57 -0.04 3.62
N LEU A 25 -11.88 -0.25 3.51
CA LEU A 25 -12.60 -1.17 4.40
C LEU A 25 -12.07 -2.60 4.23
N VAL A 26 -11.76 -2.98 2.99
CA VAL A 26 -11.12 -4.25 2.65
C VAL A 26 -9.78 -3.94 2.00
N GLY A 27 -8.72 -4.45 2.57
CA GLY A 27 -7.38 -4.41 2.01
C GLY A 27 -6.88 -5.82 1.69
N ILE A 28 -6.32 -5.99 0.50
CA ILE A 28 -5.69 -7.24 0.06
C ILE A 28 -4.22 -6.95 -0.19
N ARG A 29 -3.33 -7.82 0.29
CA ARG A 29 -1.91 -7.74 -0.01
C ARG A 29 -1.48 -8.97 -0.80
N ILE A 30 -0.84 -8.73 -1.94
CA ILE A 30 -0.27 -9.77 -2.80
C ILE A 30 1.24 -9.66 -2.67
N ILE A 31 1.87 -10.75 -2.25
CA ILE A 31 3.32 -10.82 -2.09
C ILE A 31 3.86 -11.71 -3.19
N LEU A 32 4.73 -11.14 -4.00
CA LEU A 32 5.39 -11.78 -5.13
C LEU A 32 6.83 -12.12 -4.76
N TYR A 33 7.39 -13.11 -5.42
CA TYR A 33 8.79 -13.46 -5.22
C TYR A 33 9.72 -12.56 -6.03
N PHE A 34 9.29 -12.12 -7.23
CA PHE A 34 10.15 -11.40 -8.17
C PHE A 34 9.53 -10.05 -8.52
N VAL A 35 10.41 -9.06 -8.72
CA VAL A 35 10.00 -7.70 -9.09
C VAL A 35 9.33 -7.66 -10.47
N ASP A 36 9.77 -8.48 -11.39
CA ASP A 36 9.25 -8.55 -12.77
C ASP A 36 7.80 -9.03 -12.83
N ASP A 37 7.36 -9.81 -11.83
CA ASP A 37 5.98 -10.27 -11.74
C ASP A 37 5.01 -9.15 -11.34
N VAL A 38 5.49 -8.02 -10.85
CA VAL A 38 4.64 -6.91 -10.38
C VAL A 38 3.78 -6.36 -11.52
N ASP A 39 4.36 -6.13 -12.68
CA ASP A 39 3.62 -5.63 -13.85
C ASP A 39 2.64 -6.66 -14.41
N ILE A 40 2.99 -7.94 -14.36
CA ILE A 40 2.09 -9.03 -14.74
C ILE A 40 0.90 -9.07 -13.80
N CYS A 41 1.16 -9.00 -12.51
CA CYS A 41 0.13 -8.97 -11.46
C CYS A 41 -0.82 -7.76 -11.64
N ARG A 42 -0.28 -6.57 -11.89
CA ARG A 42 -1.09 -5.36 -12.17
C ARG A 42 -2.02 -5.55 -13.36
N LYS A 43 -1.48 -6.00 -14.50
CA LYS A 43 -2.27 -6.26 -15.72
C LYS A 43 -3.36 -7.30 -15.49
N LEU A 44 -3.08 -8.35 -14.71
CA LEU A 44 -4.07 -9.36 -14.34
C LEU A 44 -5.20 -8.74 -13.51
N LEU A 45 -4.87 -7.95 -12.50
CA LEU A 45 -5.86 -7.29 -11.64
C LEU A 45 -6.73 -6.30 -12.42
N ASP A 46 -6.14 -5.53 -13.34
CA ASP A 46 -6.88 -4.62 -14.22
C ASP A 46 -7.83 -5.37 -15.20
N THR A 47 -7.53 -6.64 -15.49
CA THR A 47 -8.41 -7.50 -16.29
C THR A 47 -9.56 -8.07 -15.46
N LEU A 48 -9.31 -8.38 -14.18
CA LEU A 48 -10.26 -9.06 -13.31
C LEU A 48 -11.24 -8.11 -12.62
N PHE A 49 -10.81 -6.88 -12.35
CA PHE A 49 -11.57 -5.93 -11.55
C PHE A 49 -11.68 -4.57 -12.22
N ILE A 50 -12.74 -3.83 -11.91
CA ILE A 50 -12.93 -2.46 -12.38
C ILE A 50 -12.17 -1.53 -11.44
N SER A 51 -11.17 -0.82 -11.97
CA SER A 51 -10.45 0.22 -11.23
C SER A 51 -11.09 1.59 -11.47
N PRO A 52 -11.47 2.32 -10.40
CA PRO A 52 -11.97 3.69 -10.53
C PRO A 52 -10.86 4.73 -10.70
N GLY A 53 -9.61 4.35 -10.54
CA GLY A 53 -8.45 5.25 -10.56
C GLY A 53 -7.20 4.62 -11.16
N MET A 54 -6.11 5.36 -11.09
CA MET A 54 -4.79 4.87 -11.50
C MET A 54 -4.09 4.18 -10.32
N TRP A 55 -3.15 3.29 -10.63
CA TRP A 55 -2.24 2.72 -9.66
C TRP A 55 -1.38 3.82 -9.02
N GLU A 56 -1.26 3.79 -7.71
CA GLU A 56 -0.29 4.58 -6.98
C GLU A 56 1.02 3.78 -6.91
N THR A 57 2.05 4.28 -7.60
CA THR A 57 3.37 3.66 -7.65
C THR A 57 4.41 4.60 -7.07
N THR A 58 5.44 4.06 -6.42
CA THR A 58 6.61 4.85 -6.05
C THR A 58 7.36 5.21 -7.32
N GLU A 59 7.58 6.49 -7.56
CA GLU A 59 8.49 6.95 -8.59
C GLU A 59 9.93 6.77 -8.09
N ASN A 60 10.70 5.94 -8.77
CA ASN A 60 12.11 5.78 -8.50
C ASN A 60 12.87 7.01 -8.99
N ASN A 61 13.75 7.52 -8.15
CA ASN A 61 14.65 8.60 -8.45
C ASN A 61 16.07 8.02 -8.44
N GLU A 62 16.89 8.41 -9.43
CA GLU A 62 18.28 7.94 -9.56
C GLU A 62 19.16 8.17 -8.31
N TYR A 63 18.75 9.10 -7.44
CA TYR A 63 19.51 9.52 -6.26
C TYR A 63 18.92 9.08 -4.93
N GLU A 64 17.76 8.40 -4.92
CA GLU A 64 17.04 8.11 -3.68
C GLU A 64 16.39 6.72 -3.74
N PHE A 65 16.76 5.88 -2.81
CA PHE A 65 16.10 4.58 -2.62
C PHE A 65 14.78 4.78 -1.86
N LYS A 66 13.68 4.31 -2.45
CA LYS A 66 12.35 4.32 -1.84
C LYS A 66 11.76 2.93 -1.88
N ALA A 67 11.14 2.54 -0.78
CA ALA A 67 10.41 1.28 -0.76
C ALA A 67 9.35 1.25 -1.86
N MET A 68 9.36 0.20 -2.66
CA MET A 68 8.40 0.01 -3.73
C MET A 68 6.98 -0.01 -3.14
N LYS A 69 6.14 0.90 -3.62
CA LYS A 69 4.74 0.99 -3.30
C LYS A 69 3.94 0.82 -4.59
N VAL A 70 3.14 -0.21 -4.65
CA VAL A 70 2.24 -0.45 -5.79
C VAL A 70 0.87 -0.75 -5.21
N ASN A 71 0.01 0.27 -5.19
CA ASN A 71 -1.33 0.18 -4.63
C ASN A 71 -2.37 0.49 -5.72
N GLY A 72 -3.40 -0.32 -5.80
CA GLY A 72 -4.55 -0.12 -6.69
C GLY A 72 -5.85 -0.09 -5.90
N ILE A 73 -6.79 0.74 -6.33
CA ILE A 73 -8.15 0.76 -5.80
C ILE A 73 -9.08 0.12 -6.83
N PHE A 74 -9.93 -0.80 -6.39
CA PHE A 74 -10.83 -1.55 -7.22
C PHE A 74 -12.25 -1.55 -6.65
N LYS A 75 -13.25 -1.65 -7.51
CA LYS A 75 -14.64 -1.81 -7.07
C LYS A 75 -14.88 -3.22 -6.55
N LEU A 76 -15.55 -3.30 -5.42
CA LEU A 76 -16.03 -4.58 -4.90
C LEU A 76 -17.03 -5.20 -5.91
N PRO A 77 -16.92 -6.51 -6.19
CA PRO A 77 -17.96 -7.22 -6.92
C PRO A 77 -19.34 -7.01 -6.28
N ALA A 78 -20.36 -6.83 -7.09
CA ALA A 78 -21.70 -6.44 -6.63
C ALA A 78 -22.29 -7.34 -5.53
N TYR A 79 -21.95 -8.64 -5.54
CA TYR A 79 -22.41 -9.59 -4.52
C TYR A 79 -21.69 -9.37 -3.17
N LEU A 80 -20.43 -8.94 -3.18
CA LEU A 80 -19.67 -8.61 -1.96
C LEU A 80 -20.03 -7.22 -1.44
N SER A 81 -20.19 -6.24 -2.33
CA SER A 81 -20.58 -4.89 -1.95
C SER A 81 -21.86 -4.91 -1.12
N LYS A 82 -22.89 -5.62 -1.56
CA LYS A 82 -24.16 -5.77 -0.83
C LYS A 82 -24.03 -6.42 0.55
N THR A 83 -23.01 -7.25 0.72
CA THR A 83 -22.79 -7.99 1.98
C THR A 83 -21.92 -7.22 2.95
N ILE A 84 -20.90 -6.53 2.43
CA ILE A 84 -19.85 -5.86 3.22
C ILE A 84 -20.26 -4.43 3.57
N VAL A 85 -20.81 -3.70 2.61
CA VAL A 85 -21.25 -2.32 2.81
C VAL A 85 -22.66 -2.33 3.37
N ASN A 86 -22.78 -2.30 4.68
CA ASN A 86 -24.04 -2.18 5.37
C ASN A 86 -24.71 -0.84 4.98
N PRO A 87 -26.04 -0.79 4.70
CA PRO A 87 -26.76 0.45 4.39
C PRO A 87 -26.53 1.60 5.39
N TYR A 88 -26.30 1.28 6.67
CA TYR A 88 -26.00 2.30 7.69
C TYR A 88 -24.58 2.86 7.60
N LEU A 89 -23.68 2.21 6.84
CA LEU A 89 -22.30 2.66 6.64
C LEU A 89 -22.06 3.23 5.24
N SER A 90 -23.05 3.19 4.37
CA SER A 90 -22.94 3.64 2.97
C SER A 90 -22.58 5.12 2.81
N ASP A 91 -22.85 5.93 3.83
CA ASP A 91 -22.50 7.34 3.84
C ASP A 91 -21.04 7.59 4.23
N TYR A 92 -20.40 6.63 4.90
CA TYR A 92 -19.05 6.75 5.45
C TYR A 92 -18.01 5.87 4.75
N VAL A 93 -18.48 4.83 4.07
CA VAL A 93 -17.64 3.82 3.42
C VAL A 93 -18.08 3.67 1.97
N ASP A 94 -17.11 3.59 1.06
CA ASP A 94 -17.43 3.32 -0.34
C ASP A 94 -17.45 1.82 -0.65
N ASP A 95 -17.72 1.47 -1.90
CA ASP A 95 -17.79 0.10 -2.41
C ASP A 95 -16.47 -0.36 -3.06
N THR A 96 -15.34 0.16 -2.55
CA THR A 96 -14.02 -0.20 -3.07
C THR A 96 -13.21 -1.06 -2.11
N PHE A 97 -12.13 -1.64 -2.64
CA PHE A 97 -11.09 -2.31 -1.86
C PHE A 97 -9.72 -1.92 -2.38
N GLU A 98 -8.74 -1.89 -1.48
CA GLU A 98 -7.36 -1.62 -1.82
C GLU A 98 -6.61 -2.93 -2.09
N VAL A 99 -5.80 -2.98 -3.15
CA VAL A 99 -4.82 -4.03 -3.38
C VAL A 99 -3.44 -3.43 -3.28
N GLN A 100 -2.60 -4.03 -2.44
CA GLN A 100 -1.20 -3.70 -2.30
C GLN A 100 -0.38 -4.83 -2.90
N VAL A 101 0.45 -4.53 -3.90
CA VAL A 101 1.39 -5.48 -4.49
C VAL A 101 2.78 -5.19 -3.96
N ARG A 102 3.46 -6.21 -3.47
CA ARG A 102 4.81 -6.11 -2.87
C ARG A 102 5.65 -7.30 -3.33
N THR A 103 6.96 -7.15 -3.32
CA THR A 103 7.85 -8.30 -3.30
C THR A 103 8.10 -8.76 -1.86
N ASN A 104 8.59 -9.98 -1.71
CA ASN A 104 8.90 -10.57 -0.40
C ASN A 104 9.94 -9.72 0.38
N SER A 105 10.94 -9.20 -0.30
CA SER A 105 11.98 -8.34 0.29
C SER A 105 11.39 -7.01 0.78
N PHE A 106 10.58 -6.35 -0.03
CA PHE A 106 9.95 -5.08 0.35
C PHE A 106 8.87 -5.25 1.41
N GLU A 107 8.18 -6.40 1.46
CA GLU A 107 7.24 -6.69 2.55
C GLU A 107 7.96 -6.80 3.89
N GLY A 108 9.06 -7.56 3.94
CA GLY A 108 9.88 -7.66 5.15
C GLY A 108 10.41 -6.31 5.61
N TRP A 109 10.88 -5.48 4.67
CA TRP A 109 11.32 -4.12 4.96
C TRP A 109 10.18 -3.25 5.50
N HIS A 110 9.00 -3.28 4.87
CA HIS A 110 7.84 -2.49 5.28
C HIS A 110 7.41 -2.76 6.71
N GLU A 111 7.37 -4.03 7.11
CA GLU A 111 7.02 -4.43 8.48
C GLU A 111 8.07 -3.91 9.50
N ILE A 112 9.35 -4.00 9.18
CA ILE A 112 10.43 -3.48 10.02
C ILE A 112 10.34 -1.95 10.14
N GLU A 113 10.21 -1.25 9.02
CA GLU A 113 10.10 0.22 8.98
C GLU A 113 8.88 0.70 9.77
N HIS A 114 7.73 0.06 9.54
CA HIS A 114 6.49 0.36 10.24
C HIS A 114 6.65 0.21 11.76
N ASP A 115 7.17 -0.93 12.22
CA ASP A 115 7.38 -1.17 13.64
C ASP A 115 8.36 -0.17 14.27
N MET A 116 9.42 0.17 13.55
CA MET A 116 10.40 1.14 14.02
C MET A 116 9.83 2.55 14.09
N ARG A 117 9.04 2.99 13.11
CA ARG A 117 8.43 4.33 13.09
C ARG A 117 7.32 4.49 14.15
N TYR A 118 6.51 3.45 14.36
CA TYR A 118 5.36 3.53 15.27
C TYR A 118 5.66 3.13 16.70
N LYS A 119 6.59 2.21 16.93
CA LYS A 119 6.92 1.71 18.28
C LYS A 119 8.17 2.36 18.89
N GLY A 120 9.01 2.96 18.08
CA GLY A 120 10.28 3.53 18.52
C GLY A 120 10.16 5.01 18.86
N SER A 121 10.10 5.36 20.14
CA SER A 121 10.30 6.74 20.61
C SER A 121 11.67 7.32 20.18
N ALA A 122 12.60 6.48 19.74
CA ALA A 122 13.92 6.84 19.20
C ALA A 122 13.88 7.38 17.76
N PHE A 123 12.78 7.20 17.02
CA PHE A 123 12.58 7.70 15.66
C PHE A 123 12.03 9.13 15.60
N GLY A 124 12.06 9.86 16.70
CA GLY A 124 11.74 11.28 16.71
C GLY A 124 12.51 12.03 15.62
N ILE A 125 11.84 13.00 15.02
CA ILE A 125 12.38 13.95 14.05
C ILE A 125 13.81 14.35 14.46
N GLY A 126 14.82 13.98 13.65
CA GLY A 126 16.21 14.38 13.86
C GLY A 126 17.25 13.27 13.96
N ASN A 127 16.88 11.99 13.83
CA ASN A 127 17.89 10.92 13.83
C ASN A 127 18.37 10.56 12.40
N GLU A 128 19.10 11.49 11.78
CA GLU A 128 19.65 11.35 10.40
C GLU A 128 20.53 10.10 10.25
N ALA A 129 21.30 9.74 11.27
CA ALA A 129 22.18 8.58 11.25
C ALA A 129 21.36 7.27 11.11
N LEU A 130 20.22 7.19 11.77
CA LEU A 130 19.34 6.04 11.70
C LEU A 130 18.60 5.99 10.36
N ALA A 131 18.09 7.12 9.88
CA ALA A 131 17.46 7.23 8.56
C ALA A 131 18.43 6.79 7.45
N ARG A 132 19.70 7.19 7.55
CA ARG A 132 20.74 6.76 6.59
C ARG A 132 21.01 5.26 6.65
N LYS A 133 21.05 4.66 7.83
CA LYS A 133 21.21 3.19 7.97
C LYS A 133 20.01 2.45 7.38
N MET A 134 18.80 2.94 7.60
CA MET A 134 17.60 2.36 7.03
C MET A 134 17.63 2.43 5.50
N ASN A 135 18.01 3.57 4.93
CA ASN A 135 18.17 3.71 3.48
C ASN A 135 19.22 2.76 2.89
N SER A 136 20.32 2.52 3.61
CA SER A 136 21.34 1.56 3.13
C SER A 136 20.85 0.12 3.12
N ILE A 137 20.01 -0.26 4.09
CA ILE A 137 19.38 -1.59 4.12
C ILE A 137 18.36 -1.72 2.98
N LEU A 138 17.55 -0.70 2.77
CA LEU A 138 16.58 -0.67 1.66
C LEU A 138 17.27 -0.84 0.30
N ALA A 139 18.35 -0.09 0.07
CA ALA A 139 19.16 -0.23 -1.13
C ALA A 139 19.74 -1.67 -1.31
N THR A 140 20.10 -2.32 -0.21
CA THR A 140 20.56 -3.70 -0.26
C THR A 140 19.45 -4.66 -0.66
N PHE A 141 18.23 -4.47 -0.19
CA PHE A 141 17.06 -5.28 -0.61
C PHE A 141 16.76 -5.10 -2.09
N GLU A 142 16.78 -3.87 -2.60
CA GLU A 142 16.56 -3.58 -4.02
C GLU A 142 17.61 -4.28 -4.90
N LEU A 143 18.89 -4.15 -4.55
CA LEU A 143 19.98 -4.84 -5.26
C LEU A 143 19.90 -6.37 -5.18
N CYS A 144 19.36 -6.91 -4.08
CA CYS A 144 19.12 -8.34 -3.96
C CYS A 144 18.00 -8.81 -4.88
N ASP A 145 16.89 -8.07 -4.93
CA ASP A 145 15.76 -8.40 -5.80
C ASP A 145 16.18 -8.38 -7.27
N ASP A 146 16.90 -7.34 -7.71
CA ASP A 146 17.44 -7.24 -9.07
C ASP A 146 18.43 -8.38 -9.40
N SER A 147 19.29 -8.73 -8.44
CA SER A 147 20.25 -9.82 -8.63
C SER A 147 19.59 -11.19 -8.75
N ILE A 148 18.51 -11.41 -7.99
CA ILE A 148 17.73 -12.67 -8.05
C ILE A 148 16.98 -12.74 -9.37
N ALA A 149 16.37 -11.64 -9.83
CA ALA A 149 15.72 -11.59 -11.14
C ALA A 149 16.70 -11.93 -12.27
N GLY A 150 17.88 -11.31 -12.27
CA GLY A 150 18.91 -11.58 -13.29
C GLY A 150 19.46 -13.01 -13.30
N LEU A 151 19.41 -13.75 -12.18
CA LEU A 151 19.82 -15.17 -12.16
C LEU A 151 18.81 -16.11 -12.85
N LEU A 152 17.59 -15.65 -13.10
CA LEU A 152 16.53 -16.45 -13.71
C LEU A 152 16.37 -16.17 -15.21
N GLU A 153 17.03 -15.12 -15.72
CA GLU A 153 17.04 -14.80 -17.14
C GLU A 153 18.09 -15.60 -17.94
N ASP A 154 19.05 -16.26 -17.29
CA ASP A 154 20.08 -17.15 -17.86
C ASP A 154 19.60 -18.63 -17.94
#